data_acaaa902910301f9069ae129e055b4fb
#
_entry.id   acaaa902910301f9069ae129e055b4fb
#
_cell.length_a   1.000
_cell.length_b   1.000
_cell.length_c   1.000
_cell.angle_alpha   90.00
_cell.angle_beta   90.00
_cell.angle_gamma   90.00
#
_symmetry.space_group_name_H-M   'P 1'
#
loop_
_entity.id
_entity.type
_entity.pdbx_description
1 polymer ?
#
loop_
_entity_poly.entity_id
_entity_poly.type
_entity_poly.pdbx_seq_one_letter_code
_entity_poly.pdbx_strand_id
1 'polypeptide(L)'
;MALKDVVKVPRNEAGIATVLGILKQRFSERFSTTESVRREHSHSTTYLPAQLPDAVVFAEQASEIEEIVRICAEHKVPVIPFGIGSSLEGHVNAPGGGISIDTSRMNRILSVNADDLDCTVEPGVTREQLNTYLRDTGLFFPIDPGANASIGGMTATRASGTNAVRYGTMRDNVLALTAVMADGRQIKTASRAKKSSAGYDLTRLLVGSEGTLGVITSITLRLQGIPQAISGGVCPFPTLEAACKAVIQTIQIGIPVARIELVNALQMKAMRSYSKLDYPESPCLFVEFHGSDAGVAEQAELFGQITEENGGGPFQWTTVAEERTKLWKARHDAYWASLTLRPGTRGVSTDVCVPISRLADCIVETEADIAEMGLIAPIVGHAGDGNFHVLVLSDDKDPGEIAQMEEFVARLNRRAIRMEGTCTGEHGVGQGKMGFMALEHGAGVDFMRHIKQALDPGNIMNPGKMIPLP
;
A
#
# COMPACT_ATOMS: atom_id res chain seq x y z
N MET A 1 -9.08 -8.45 20.47
CA MET A 1 -9.25 -9.58 19.55
C MET A 1 -7.83 -9.93 19.13
N ALA A 2 -7.36 -11.14 19.45
CA ALA A 2 -6.00 -11.53 19.05
C ALA A 2 -5.98 -11.61 17.52
N LEU A 3 -4.87 -11.18 16.90
CA LEU A 3 -4.64 -11.30 15.46
C LEU A 3 -4.78 -12.73 14.92
N LYS A 4 -4.91 -13.70 15.83
CA LYS A 4 -5.07 -15.15 15.56
C LYS A 4 -6.48 -15.63 15.22
N ASP A 5 -7.51 -14.81 15.37
CA ASP A 5 -8.85 -15.24 14.95
C ASP A 5 -8.91 -15.25 13.43
N VAL A 6 -8.43 -16.34 12.85
CA VAL A 6 -8.54 -16.61 11.42
C VAL A 6 -10.00 -16.46 11.04
N VAL A 7 -10.30 -15.44 10.25
CA VAL A 7 -11.66 -15.19 9.75
C VAL A 7 -12.15 -16.44 9.06
N LYS A 8 -13.22 -17.01 9.58
CA LYS A 8 -13.87 -18.19 8.98
C LYS A 8 -14.98 -17.69 8.05
N VAL A 9 -14.86 -18.08 6.79
CA VAL A 9 -15.91 -17.87 5.79
C VAL A 9 -16.52 -19.23 5.49
N PRO A 10 -17.85 -19.39 5.50
CA PRO A 10 -18.50 -20.64 5.13
C PRO A 10 -18.05 -21.12 3.75
N ARG A 11 -17.73 -22.39 3.65
CA ARG A 11 -17.26 -23.01 2.41
C ARG A 11 -18.39 -23.77 1.72
N ASN A 12 -18.65 -23.45 0.45
CA ASN A 12 -19.67 -24.12 -0.37
C ASN A 12 -19.03 -25.18 -1.28
N GLU A 13 -18.79 -26.38 -0.77
CA GLU A 13 -18.13 -27.47 -1.50
C GLU A 13 -18.85 -27.85 -2.80
N ALA A 14 -20.18 -27.94 -2.79
CA ALA A 14 -20.97 -28.30 -3.97
C ALA A 14 -20.88 -27.23 -5.07
N GLY A 15 -21.01 -25.95 -4.69
CA GLY A 15 -20.86 -24.83 -5.60
C GLY A 15 -19.45 -24.78 -6.20
N ILE A 16 -18.42 -24.94 -5.37
CA ILE A 16 -17.02 -24.97 -5.80
C ILE A 16 -16.80 -26.08 -6.83
N ALA A 17 -17.23 -27.31 -6.55
CA ALA A 17 -17.05 -28.44 -7.47
C ALA A 17 -17.70 -28.16 -8.83
N THR A 18 -18.89 -27.57 -8.86
CA THR A 18 -19.59 -27.17 -10.08
C THR A 18 -18.83 -26.11 -10.85
N VAL A 19 -18.42 -25.02 -10.18
CA VAL A 19 -17.68 -23.91 -10.79
C VAL A 19 -16.34 -24.38 -11.36
N LEU A 20 -15.60 -25.22 -10.65
CA LEU A 20 -14.34 -25.81 -11.15
C LEU A 20 -14.55 -26.57 -12.46
N GLY A 21 -15.62 -27.36 -12.57
CA GLY A 21 -15.97 -28.08 -13.80
C GLY A 21 -16.22 -27.14 -14.99
N ILE A 22 -17.04 -26.10 -14.76
CA ILE A 22 -17.40 -25.12 -15.79
C ILE A 22 -16.15 -24.33 -16.23
N LEU A 23 -15.39 -23.76 -15.27
CA LEU A 23 -14.26 -22.90 -15.60
C LEU A 23 -13.10 -23.68 -16.23
N LYS A 24 -12.87 -24.94 -15.83
CA LYS A 24 -11.88 -25.80 -16.48
C LYS A 24 -12.19 -26.01 -17.96
N GLN A 25 -13.46 -26.26 -18.30
CA GLN A 25 -13.90 -26.43 -19.69
C GLN A 25 -13.77 -25.12 -20.48
N ARG A 26 -14.06 -23.99 -19.83
CA ARG A 26 -14.13 -22.67 -20.49
C ARG A 26 -12.74 -22.06 -20.70
N PHE A 27 -11.83 -22.16 -19.73
CA PHE A 27 -10.53 -21.48 -19.73
C PHE A 27 -9.35 -22.41 -20.05
N SER A 28 -9.53 -23.71 -20.06
CA SER A 28 -8.51 -24.69 -20.46
C SER A 28 -7.14 -24.48 -19.79
N GLU A 29 -6.13 -24.08 -20.58
CA GLU A 29 -4.76 -23.85 -20.11
C GLU A 29 -4.61 -22.61 -19.19
N ARG A 30 -5.58 -21.70 -19.21
CA ARG A 30 -5.63 -20.52 -18.34
C ARG A 30 -6.37 -20.77 -17.01
N PHE A 31 -6.73 -22.02 -16.75
CA PHE A 31 -7.31 -22.49 -15.49
C PHE A 31 -6.36 -23.48 -14.82
N SER A 32 -6.06 -23.26 -13.54
CA SER A 32 -5.16 -24.15 -12.78
C SER A 32 -5.71 -24.50 -11.40
N THR A 33 -5.65 -25.79 -11.06
CA THR A 33 -5.87 -26.30 -9.70
C THR A 33 -4.57 -26.83 -9.08
N THR A 34 -3.43 -26.63 -9.74
CA THR A 34 -2.12 -27.09 -9.29
C THR A 34 -1.77 -26.40 -7.96
N GLU A 35 -1.31 -27.17 -6.99
CA GLU A 35 -1.04 -26.66 -5.64
C GLU A 35 -0.01 -25.52 -5.63
N SER A 36 1.05 -25.63 -6.44
CA SER A 36 2.08 -24.58 -6.54
C SER A 36 1.50 -23.25 -7.00
N VAL A 37 0.65 -23.26 -8.05
CA VAL A 37 -0.02 -22.06 -8.56
C VAL A 37 -0.99 -21.49 -7.51
N ARG A 38 -1.80 -22.34 -6.87
CA ARG A 38 -2.73 -21.91 -5.81
C ARG A 38 -1.99 -21.33 -4.60
N ARG A 39 -0.84 -21.88 -4.25
CA ARG A 39 0.01 -21.41 -3.15
C ARG A 39 0.60 -20.04 -3.48
N GLU A 40 1.08 -19.84 -4.70
CA GLU A 40 1.56 -18.54 -5.18
C GLU A 40 0.47 -17.46 -5.08
N HIS A 41 -0.79 -17.80 -5.38
CA HIS A 41 -1.93 -16.89 -5.30
C HIS A 41 -2.55 -16.75 -3.88
N SER A 42 -1.96 -17.36 -2.88
CA SER A 42 -2.30 -17.19 -1.46
C SER A 42 -1.12 -16.68 -0.63
N HIS A 43 0.04 -16.49 -1.28
CA HIS A 43 1.25 -16.03 -0.62
C HIS A 43 1.43 -14.52 -0.84
N SER A 44 1.78 -13.83 0.22
CA SER A 44 2.28 -12.46 0.22
C SER A 44 3.31 -12.31 1.33
N THR A 45 3.95 -11.15 1.45
CA THR A 45 4.87 -10.86 2.55
C THR A 45 4.18 -10.64 3.90
N THR A 46 2.94 -11.08 4.05
CA THR A 46 2.17 -11.03 5.31
C THR A 46 2.68 -12.05 6.34
N TYR A 47 2.50 -11.75 7.63
CA TYR A 47 2.71 -12.70 8.73
C TYR A 47 1.55 -13.70 8.90
N LEU A 48 0.41 -13.43 8.27
CA LEU A 48 -0.77 -14.28 8.32
C LEU A 48 -0.53 -15.59 7.56
N PRO A 49 -1.07 -16.73 8.04
CA PRO A 49 -0.96 -17.99 7.33
C PRO A 49 -1.68 -17.95 5.98
N ALA A 50 -1.08 -18.59 4.98
CA ALA A 50 -1.65 -18.68 3.65
C ALA A 50 -2.95 -19.51 3.64
N GLN A 51 -3.98 -19.00 2.95
CA GLN A 51 -5.26 -19.69 2.74
C GLN A 51 -5.50 -19.81 1.24
N LEU A 52 -5.38 -21.04 0.70
CA LEU A 52 -5.33 -21.30 -0.73
C LEU A 52 -6.72 -21.16 -1.38
N PRO A 53 -6.83 -20.52 -2.58
CA PRO A 53 -8.01 -20.66 -3.42
C PRO A 53 -8.15 -22.09 -3.96
N ASP A 54 -9.31 -22.46 -4.47
CA ASP A 54 -9.52 -23.78 -5.08
C ASP A 54 -8.97 -23.87 -6.49
N ALA A 55 -9.00 -22.75 -7.22
CA ALA A 55 -8.40 -22.63 -8.53
C ALA A 55 -7.97 -21.20 -8.79
N VAL A 56 -7.12 -21.05 -9.81
CA VAL A 56 -6.69 -19.77 -10.39
C VAL A 56 -7.14 -19.71 -11.84
N VAL A 57 -7.70 -18.56 -12.24
CA VAL A 57 -8.01 -18.26 -13.66
C VAL A 57 -7.22 -17.04 -14.08
N PHE A 58 -6.43 -17.17 -15.13
CA PHE A 58 -5.67 -16.06 -15.72
C PHE A 58 -6.55 -15.35 -16.75
N ALA A 59 -7.13 -14.21 -16.38
CA ALA A 59 -7.99 -13.42 -17.24
C ALA A 59 -7.18 -12.56 -18.21
N GLU A 60 -7.66 -12.43 -19.46
CA GLU A 60 -7.03 -11.64 -20.52
C GLU A 60 -7.90 -10.44 -20.95
N GLN A 61 -9.18 -10.43 -20.56
CA GLN A 61 -10.11 -9.34 -20.88
C GLN A 61 -11.27 -9.24 -19.90
N ALA A 62 -11.87 -8.06 -19.82
CA ALA A 62 -12.93 -7.75 -18.88
C ALA A 62 -14.17 -8.66 -19.00
N SER A 63 -14.56 -9.04 -20.23
CA SER A 63 -15.69 -9.94 -20.48
C SER A 63 -15.51 -11.34 -19.87
N GLU A 64 -14.28 -11.80 -19.72
CA GLU A 64 -13.99 -13.06 -19.02
C GLU A 64 -14.21 -12.92 -17.52
N ILE A 65 -13.84 -11.77 -16.94
CA ILE A 65 -14.10 -11.48 -15.53
C ILE A 65 -15.62 -11.41 -15.28
N GLU A 66 -16.40 -10.76 -16.18
CA GLU A 66 -17.86 -10.75 -16.10
C GLU A 66 -18.45 -12.17 -16.09
N GLU A 67 -17.95 -13.04 -16.96
CA GLU A 67 -18.38 -14.44 -17.05
C GLU A 67 -18.03 -15.21 -15.78
N ILE A 68 -16.79 -15.11 -15.29
CA ILE A 68 -16.32 -15.80 -14.07
C ILE A 68 -17.16 -15.36 -12.86
N VAL A 69 -17.32 -14.04 -12.67
CA VAL A 69 -18.08 -13.51 -11.54
C VAL A 69 -19.53 -13.96 -11.58
N ARG A 70 -20.18 -13.95 -12.76
CA ARG A 70 -21.57 -14.42 -12.93
C ARG A 70 -21.72 -15.89 -12.55
N ILE A 71 -20.81 -16.76 -13.03
CA ILE A 71 -20.81 -18.18 -12.69
C ILE A 71 -20.61 -18.36 -11.19
N CYS A 72 -19.65 -17.63 -10.59
CA CYS A 72 -19.39 -17.70 -9.15
C CYS A 72 -20.59 -17.20 -8.33
N ALA A 73 -21.26 -16.13 -8.76
CA ALA A 73 -22.45 -15.59 -8.12
C ALA A 73 -23.62 -16.59 -8.11
N GLU A 74 -23.89 -17.22 -9.26
CA GLU A 74 -24.94 -18.23 -9.41
C GLU A 74 -24.75 -19.41 -8.42
N HIS A 75 -23.51 -19.83 -8.24
CA HIS A 75 -23.15 -20.97 -7.39
C HIS A 75 -22.67 -20.58 -5.98
N LYS A 76 -22.71 -19.28 -5.61
CA LYS A 76 -22.26 -18.74 -4.31
C LYS A 76 -20.84 -19.18 -3.97
N VAL A 77 -19.92 -18.99 -4.91
CA VAL A 77 -18.50 -19.31 -4.76
C VAL A 77 -17.69 -18.02 -4.64
N PRO A 78 -16.76 -17.91 -3.65
CA PRO A 78 -15.94 -16.74 -3.50
C PRO A 78 -15.04 -16.44 -4.71
N VAL A 79 -14.86 -15.13 -4.98
CA VAL A 79 -13.95 -14.58 -5.98
C VAL A 79 -12.88 -13.76 -5.28
N ILE A 80 -11.62 -14.06 -5.54
CA ILE A 80 -10.47 -13.38 -4.96
C ILE A 80 -9.68 -12.72 -6.11
N PRO A 81 -9.80 -11.40 -6.32
CA PRO A 81 -8.98 -10.71 -7.30
C PRO A 81 -7.49 -10.74 -6.93
N PHE A 82 -6.64 -10.99 -7.90
CA PHE A 82 -5.20 -11.08 -7.71
C PHE A 82 -4.45 -10.22 -8.74
N GLY A 83 -3.47 -9.44 -8.28
CA GLY A 83 -2.54 -8.70 -9.12
C GLY A 83 -1.17 -9.36 -9.11
N ILE A 84 -0.24 -8.85 -8.27
CA ILE A 84 1.12 -9.43 -8.10
C ILE A 84 1.36 -10.01 -6.69
N GLY A 85 0.36 -10.01 -5.81
CA GLY A 85 0.46 -10.59 -4.48
C GLY A 85 1.39 -9.85 -3.49
N SER A 86 1.68 -8.57 -3.70
CA SER A 86 2.59 -7.77 -2.85
C SER A 86 1.95 -7.16 -1.61
N SER A 87 0.65 -7.35 -1.38
CA SER A 87 -0.08 -6.81 -0.23
C SER A 87 0.34 -7.47 1.10
N LEU A 88 0.24 -6.73 2.23
CA LEU A 88 0.83 -7.12 3.50
C LEU A 88 -0.17 -7.65 4.55
N GLU A 89 -1.48 -7.45 4.36
CA GLU A 89 -2.50 -7.72 5.37
C GLU A 89 -3.41 -8.91 5.03
N GLY A 90 -2.92 -9.87 4.21
CA GLY A 90 -3.66 -11.08 3.85
C GLY A 90 -4.79 -10.87 2.84
N HIS A 91 -4.69 -9.86 1.97
CA HIS A 91 -5.71 -9.51 0.97
C HIS A 91 -6.03 -10.63 -0.01
N VAL A 92 -5.03 -11.43 -0.37
CA VAL A 92 -5.16 -12.52 -1.36
C VAL A 92 -5.50 -13.87 -0.75
N ASN A 93 -5.62 -13.96 0.57
CA ASN A 93 -6.05 -15.16 1.25
C ASN A 93 -7.47 -15.57 0.87
N ALA A 94 -7.76 -16.87 0.80
CA ALA A 94 -9.08 -17.41 0.44
C ALA A 94 -9.69 -18.22 1.62
N PRO A 95 -10.20 -17.56 2.69
CA PRO A 95 -10.68 -18.23 3.90
C PRO A 95 -11.87 -19.16 3.67
N GLY A 96 -12.66 -18.93 2.62
CA GLY A 96 -13.76 -19.79 2.17
C GLY A 96 -13.42 -20.65 0.94
N GLY A 97 -12.14 -20.68 0.52
CA GLY A 97 -11.78 -21.20 -0.80
C GLY A 97 -12.25 -20.25 -1.91
N GLY A 98 -12.57 -20.80 -3.08
CA GLY A 98 -13.09 -20.05 -4.22
C GLY A 98 -12.09 -19.89 -5.36
N ILE A 99 -12.36 -18.93 -6.24
CA ILE A 99 -11.61 -18.72 -7.49
C ILE A 99 -10.75 -17.46 -7.36
N SER A 100 -9.44 -17.61 -7.49
CA SER A 100 -8.55 -16.47 -7.68
C SER A 100 -8.57 -16.04 -9.14
N ILE A 101 -8.86 -14.76 -9.39
CA ILE A 101 -8.82 -14.16 -10.75
C ILE A 101 -7.52 -13.38 -10.86
N ASP A 102 -6.58 -13.96 -11.61
CA ASP A 102 -5.30 -13.30 -11.90
C ASP A 102 -5.47 -12.35 -13.08
N THR A 103 -5.18 -11.09 -12.86
CA THR A 103 -5.29 -10.01 -13.85
C THR A 103 -3.95 -9.66 -14.51
N SER A 104 -2.87 -10.37 -14.23
CA SER A 104 -1.52 -10.07 -14.73
C SER A 104 -1.40 -10.04 -16.25
N ARG A 105 -2.26 -10.82 -16.95
CA ARG A 105 -2.33 -10.83 -18.41
C ARG A 105 -3.13 -9.68 -19.02
N MET A 106 -3.87 -8.92 -18.21
CA MET A 106 -4.53 -7.68 -18.59
C MET A 106 -3.56 -6.50 -18.36
N ASN A 107 -2.56 -6.37 -19.22
CA ASN A 107 -1.40 -5.51 -19.00
C ASN A 107 -1.17 -4.50 -20.15
N ARG A 108 -2.22 -4.11 -20.85
CA ARG A 108 -2.17 -3.12 -21.94
C ARG A 108 -2.32 -1.70 -21.41
N ILE A 109 -1.55 -0.76 -21.97
CA ILE A 109 -1.78 0.68 -21.84
C ILE A 109 -2.79 1.03 -22.96
N LEU A 110 -4.01 1.37 -22.57
CA LEU A 110 -5.14 1.51 -23.50
C LEU A 110 -5.12 2.86 -24.21
N SER A 111 -4.76 3.93 -23.49
CA SER A 111 -4.59 5.27 -24.06
C SER A 111 -3.69 6.14 -23.20
N VAL A 112 -2.99 7.10 -23.83
CA VAL A 112 -2.28 8.19 -23.18
C VAL A 112 -2.76 9.50 -23.81
N ASN A 113 -3.28 10.40 -23.00
CA ASN A 113 -3.80 11.71 -23.41
C ASN A 113 -2.89 12.79 -22.80
N ALA A 114 -1.80 13.09 -23.51
CA ALA A 114 -0.75 13.95 -22.99
C ALA A 114 -1.24 15.38 -22.65
N ASP A 115 -2.09 15.94 -23.48
CA ASP A 115 -2.64 17.29 -23.28
C ASP A 115 -3.58 17.38 -22.06
N ASP A 116 -4.23 16.26 -21.70
CA ASP A 116 -5.13 16.16 -20.55
C ASP A 116 -4.40 15.70 -19.28
N LEU A 117 -3.13 15.29 -19.39
CA LEU A 117 -2.33 14.69 -18.32
C LEU A 117 -3.02 13.46 -17.70
N ASP A 118 -3.52 12.56 -18.54
CA ASP A 118 -4.11 11.31 -18.10
C ASP A 118 -3.74 10.12 -19.01
N CYS A 119 -3.89 8.93 -18.47
CA CYS A 119 -3.83 7.69 -19.23
C CYS A 119 -4.86 6.68 -18.72
N THR A 120 -5.23 5.72 -19.58
CA THR A 120 -6.07 4.59 -19.18
C THR A 120 -5.30 3.29 -19.39
N VAL A 121 -5.27 2.45 -18.36
CA VAL A 121 -4.52 1.19 -18.34
C VAL A 121 -5.38 0.03 -17.86
N GLU A 122 -4.99 -1.17 -18.22
CA GLU A 122 -5.52 -2.41 -17.65
C GLU A 122 -4.90 -2.70 -16.26
N PRO A 123 -5.57 -3.47 -15.39
CA PRO A 123 -5.19 -3.64 -13.99
C PRO A 123 -3.84 -4.34 -13.78
N GLY A 124 -3.39 -5.19 -14.70
CA GLY A 124 -2.11 -5.90 -14.64
C GLY A 124 -0.89 -5.08 -15.05
N VAL A 125 -1.07 -3.87 -15.61
CA VAL A 125 0.06 -2.97 -15.90
C VAL A 125 0.78 -2.64 -14.61
N THR A 126 2.11 -2.80 -14.57
CA THR A 126 2.90 -2.42 -13.40
C THR A 126 3.29 -0.94 -13.45
N ARG A 127 3.60 -0.37 -12.28
CA ARG A 127 4.08 1.02 -12.18
C ARG A 127 5.32 1.27 -13.06
N GLU A 128 6.29 0.36 -13.02
CA GLU A 128 7.52 0.49 -13.82
C GLU A 128 7.24 0.38 -15.32
N GLN A 129 6.38 -0.56 -15.72
CA GLN A 129 5.95 -0.69 -17.12
C GLN A 129 5.31 0.61 -17.62
N LEU A 130 4.41 1.20 -16.83
CA LEU A 130 3.76 2.45 -17.17
C LEU A 130 4.78 3.59 -17.31
N ASN A 131 5.65 3.80 -16.33
CA ASN A 131 6.64 4.88 -16.36
C ASN A 131 7.70 4.68 -17.45
N THR A 132 8.05 3.43 -17.78
CA THR A 132 8.91 3.13 -18.91
C THR A 132 8.26 3.53 -20.23
N TYR A 133 6.97 3.24 -20.40
CA TYR A 133 6.20 3.62 -21.58
C TYR A 133 6.05 5.15 -21.71
N LEU A 134 5.84 5.86 -20.61
CA LEU A 134 5.63 7.32 -20.57
C LEU A 134 6.93 8.12 -20.76
N ARG A 135 8.10 7.51 -20.62
CA ARG A 135 9.40 8.20 -20.54
C ARG A 135 9.60 9.28 -21.61
N ASP A 136 9.24 8.99 -22.86
CA ASP A 136 9.47 9.88 -24.00
C ASP A 136 8.33 10.90 -24.22
N THR A 137 7.30 10.88 -23.35
CA THR A 137 6.17 11.83 -23.40
C THR A 137 6.39 13.08 -22.53
N GLY A 138 7.44 13.13 -21.73
CA GLY A 138 7.63 14.15 -20.70
C GLY A 138 6.71 14.04 -19.49
N LEU A 139 6.01 12.91 -19.36
CA LEU A 139 5.07 12.63 -18.28
C LEU A 139 5.50 11.43 -17.44
N PHE A 140 5.00 11.35 -16.21
CA PHE A 140 5.18 10.19 -15.34
C PHE A 140 3.97 9.98 -14.42
N PHE A 141 3.83 8.74 -13.94
CA PHE A 141 2.88 8.39 -12.88
C PHE A 141 3.62 8.39 -11.54
N PRO A 142 3.17 9.24 -10.57
CA PRO A 142 4.00 9.57 -9.40
C PRO A 142 3.92 8.57 -8.24
N ILE A 143 2.90 7.71 -8.16
CA ILE A 143 2.69 6.85 -6.99
C ILE A 143 3.69 5.69 -7.00
N ASP A 144 4.48 5.57 -5.91
CA ASP A 144 5.67 4.73 -5.85
C ASP A 144 5.74 3.85 -4.59
N PRO A 145 4.79 2.92 -4.39
CA PRO A 145 4.88 1.97 -3.29
C PRO A 145 6.19 1.17 -3.37
N GLY A 146 6.63 0.60 -2.24
CA GLY A 146 7.90 -0.11 -2.14
C GLY A 146 8.06 -1.31 -3.10
N ALA A 147 6.96 -1.91 -3.57
CA ALA A 147 6.97 -2.97 -4.58
C ALA A 147 6.68 -2.41 -5.98
N ASN A 148 7.19 -3.06 -7.04
CA ASN A 148 6.73 -2.81 -8.40
C ASN A 148 5.34 -3.43 -8.61
N ALA A 149 4.34 -2.83 -7.98
CA ALA A 149 2.98 -3.35 -7.93
C ALA A 149 2.21 -3.11 -9.23
N SER A 150 1.18 -3.94 -9.47
CA SER A 150 0.21 -3.72 -10.55
C SER A 150 -0.71 -2.55 -10.20
N ILE A 151 -1.06 -1.74 -11.19
CA ILE A 151 -1.92 -0.57 -11.02
C ILE A 151 -3.31 -0.97 -10.46
N GLY A 152 -3.83 -2.12 -10.85
CA GLY A 152 -5.07 -2.66 -10.29
C GLY A 152 -4.95 -2.97 -8.79
N GLY A 153 -3.85 -3.61 -8.38
CA GLY A 153 -3.55 -3.88 -6.97
C GLY A 153 -3.36 -2.60 -6.16
N MET A 154 -2.56 -1.65 -6.67
CA MET A 154 -2.38 -0.32 -6.07
C MET A 154 -3.70 0.41 -5.88
N THR A 155 -4.58 0.34 -6.87
CA THR A 155 -5.92 0.95 -6.80
C THR A 155 -6.79 0.28 -5.74
N ALA A 156 -6.78 -1.06 -5.71
CA ALA A 156 -7.58 -1.84 -4.78
C ALA A 156 -7.17 -1.63 -3.31
N THR A 157 -5.89 -1.40 -3.02
CA THR A 157 -5.38 -1.15 -1.66
C THR A 157 -5.28 0.33 -1.30
N ARG A 158 -5.58 1.25 -2.23
CA ARG A 158 -5.37 2.70 -2.04
C ARG A 158 -3.90 3.02 -1.75
N ALA A 159 -3.00 2.36 -2.46
CA ALA A 159 -1.56 2.48 -2.24
C ALA A 159 -1.06 3.93 -2.27
N SER A 160 0.02 4.16 -1.55
CA SER A 160 0.72 5.42 -1.42
C SER A 160 2.20 5.25 -1.84
N GLY A 161 3.12 5.85 -1.11
CA GLY A 161 4.56 5.77 -1.34
C GLY A 161 5.26 7.06 -0.97
N THR A 162 6.56 7.15 -1.28
CA THR A 162 7.41 8.27 -0.86
C THR A 162 7.03 9.60 -1.50
N ASN A 163 6.43 9.57 -2.69
CA ASN A 163 5.99 10.75 -3.43
C ASN A 163 4.62 11.32 -2.98
N ALA A 164 3.92 10.65 -2.09
CA ALA A 164 2.53 10.99 -1.74
C ALA A 164 2.40 12.39 -1.13
N VAL A 165 3.36 12.83 -0.34
CA VAL A 165 3.37 14.15 0.29
C VAL A 165 3.20 15.29 -0.75
N ARG A 166 3.69 15.10 -1.97
CA ARG A 166 3.55 16.09 -3.05
C ARG A 166 2.41 15.78 -4.01
N TYR A 167 2.29 14.53 -4.40
CA TYR A 167 1.44 14.13 -5.53
C TYR A 167 0.14 13.45 -5.09
N GLY A 168 -0.07 13.25 -3.78
CA GLY A 168 -1.20 12.48 -3.24
C GLY A 168 -1.01 10.97 -3.41
N THR A 169 -2.04 10.22 -3.06
CA THR A 169 -2.08 8.76 -3.12
C THR A 169 -2.83 8.25 -4.36
N MET A 170 -3.05 6.94 -4.48
CA MET A 170 -3.96 6.39 -5.50
C MET A 170 -5.37 7.00 -5.42
N ARG A 171 -5.84 7.37 -4.22
CA ARG A 171 -7.12 8.05 -4.03
C ARG A 171 -7.22 9.35 -4.83
N ASP A 172 -6.12 10.09 -4.95
CA ASP A 172 -6.07 11.42 -5.58
C ASP A 172 -5.78 11.31 -7.08
N ASN A 173 -5.13 10.23 -7.49
CA ASN A 173 -4.61 10.05 -8.85
C ASN A 173 -5.46 9.12 -9.73
N VAL A 174 -6.44 8.40 -9.17
CA VAL A 174 -7.42 7.65 -9.95
C VAL A 174 -8.60 8.57 -10.30
N LEU A 175 -8.81 8.82 -11.59
CA LEU A 175 -9.87 9.69 -12.12
C LEU A 175 -11.16 8.90 -12.38
N ALA A 176 -11.05 7.68 -12.89
CA ALA A 176 -12.17 6.81 -13.20
C ALA A 176 -11.75 5.33 -13.20
N LEU A 177 -12.71 4.45 -13.01
CA LEU A 177 -12.55 3.01 -13.07
C LEU A 177 -13.61 2.38 -13.97
N THR A 178 -13.28 1.21 -14.55
CA THR A 178 -14.29 0.19 -14.86
C THR A 178 -14.08 -0.98 -13.90
N ALA A 179 -15.17 -1.56 -13.44
CA ALA A 179 -15.15 -2.70 -12.54
C ALA A 179 -16.32 -3.64 -12.80
N VAL A 180 -16.10 -4.92 -12.59
CA VAL A 180 -17.15 -5.96 -12.60
C VAL A 180 -17.67 -6.12 -11.18
N MET A 181 -18.97 -5.87 -10.99
CA MET A 181 -19.65 -5.98 -9.70
C MET A 181 -20.08 -7.43 -9.42
N ALA A 182 -20.54 -7.68 -8.19
CA ALA A 182 -20.89 -9.04 -7.73
C ALA A 182 -21.99 -9.75 -8.55
N ASP A 183 -22.81 -9.00 -9.28
CA ASP A 183 -23.82 -9.54 -10.20
C ASP A 183 -23.29 -9.83 -11.62
N GLY A 184 -21.99 -9.65 -11.84
CA GLY A 184 -21.32 -9.85 -13.13
C GLY A 184 -21.49 -8.70 -14.12
N ARG A 185 -22.15 -7.60 -13.77
CA ARG A 185 -22.23 -6.40 -14.63
C ARG A 185 -20.98 -5.56 -14.52
N GLN A 186 -20.46 -5.11 -15.65
CA GLN A 186 -19.41 -4.09 -15.67
C GLN A 186 -20.03 -2.70 -15.55
N ILE A 187 -19.42 -1.87 -14.70
CA ILE A 187 -19.78 -0.45 -14.54
C ILE A 187 -18.57 0.44 -14.83
N LYS A 188 -18.86 1.68 -15.26
CA LYS A 188 -17.89 2.77 -15.31
C LYS A 188 -18.26 3.78 -14.25
N THR A 189 -17.28 4.17 -13.40
CA THR A 189 -17.53 5.00 -12.21
C THR A 189 -17.61 6.49 -12.53
N ALA A 190 -16.85 6.97 -13.50
CA ALA A 190 -16.77 8.38 -13.88
C ALA A 190 -16.29 8.54 -15.34
N SER A 191 -16.34 9.76 -15.86
CA SER A 191 -15.67 10.14 -17.10
C SER A 191 -14.21 10.57 -16.82
N ARG A 192 -13.45 10.93 -17.88
CA ARG A 192 -12.11 11.51 -17.79
C ARG A 192 -12.12 12.98 -17.36
N ALA A 193 -13.29 13.59 -17.22
CA ALA A 193 -13.39 15.00 -16.85
C ALA A 193 -12.76 15.23 -15.47
N LYS A 194 -11.92 16.27 -15.36
CA LYS A 194 -11.18 16.61 -14.14
C LYS A 194 -12.08 16.99 -12.96
N LYS A 195 -13.34 17.41 -13.24
CA LYS A 195 -14.35 17.77 -12.24
C LYS A 195 -15.69 17.18 -12.63
N SER A 196 -16.41 16.62 -11.66
CA SER A 196 -17.81 16.22 -11.81
C SER A 196 -18.52 16.30 -10.47
N SER A 197 -19.77 16.75 -10.49
CA SER A 197 -20.70 16.69 -9.34
C SER A 197 -21.91 15.82 -9.63
N ALA A 198 -21.83 14.94 -10.65
CA ALA A 198 -22.95 14.11 -11.10
C ALA A 198 -23.00 12.79 -10.32
N GLY A 199 -23.84 12.73 -9.31
CA GLY A 199 -24.12 11.52 -8.53
C GLY A 199 -23.10 11.23 -7.43
N TYR A 200 -23.18 10.01 -6.86
CA TYR A 200 -22.24 9.53 -5.85
C TYR A 200 -20.88 9.20 -6.45
N ASP A 201 -19.81 9.43 -5.69
CA ASP A 201 -18.44 9.14 -6.12
C ASP A 201 -18.13 7.63 -5.99
N LEU A 202 -18.52 6.86 -7.00
CA LEU A 202 -18.22 5.43 -7.06
C LEU A 202 -16.73 5.15 -7.27
N THR A 203 -15.98 6.10 -7.82
CA THR A 203 -14.52 5.96 -7.97
C THR A 203 -13.87 5.86 -6.59
N ARG A 204 -14.18 6.79 -5.69
CA ARG A 204 -13.62 6.80 -4.33
C ARG A 204 -14.12 5.64 -3.48
N LEU A 205 -15.33 5.10 -3.78
CA LEU A 205 -15.85 3.90 -3.11
C LEU A 205 -15.06 2.64 -3.50
N LEU A 206 -14.69 2.50 -4.77
CA LEU A 206 -13.96 1.32 -5.26
C LEU A 206 -12.44 1.40 -5.05
N VAL A 207 -11.85 2.60 -5.06
CA VAL A 207 -10.43 2.80 -4.69
C VAL A 207 -10.24 2.48 -3.21
N GLY A 208 -9.47 1.46 -2.92
CA GLY A 208 -9.24 0.95 -1.57
C GLY A 208 -10.31 -0.03 -1.08
N SER A 209 -11.15 -0.58 -1.98
CA SER A 209 -12.16 -1.60 -1.61
C SER A 209 -11.59 -3.01 -1.50
N GLU A 210 -10.31 -3.23 -1.81
CA GLU A 210 -9.58 -4.50 -1.67
C GLU A 210 -10.29 -5.69 -2.38
N GLY A 211 -10.97 -5.40 -3.50
CA GLY A 211 -11.73 -6.41 -4.23
C GLY A 211 -13.02 -6.87 -3.55
N THR A 212 -13.40 -6.27 -2.41
CA THR A 212 -14.61 -6.68 -1.65
C THR A 212 -15.92 -6.17 -2.25
N LEU A 213 -15.86 -5.21 -3.19
CA LEU A 213 -17.04 -4.64 -3.86
C LEU A 213 -17.11 -4.97 -5.36
N GLY A 214 -15.98 -5.28 -5.97
CA GLY A 214 -15.90 -5.59 -7.40
C GLY A 214 -14.46 -5.90 -7.84
N VAL A 215 -14.31 -6.39 -9.08
CA VAL A 215 -13.02 -6.63 -9.74
C VAL A 215 -12.73 -5.50 -10.71
N ILE A 216 -11.64 -4.76 -10.48
CA ILE A 216 -11.23 -3.63 -11.33
C ILE A 216 -10.71 -4.17 -12.66
N THR A 217 -11.19 -3.60 -13.78
CA THR A 217 -10.85 -4.05 -15.14
C THR A 217 -10.16 -2.99 -16.01
N SER A 218 -10.31 -1.71 -15.67
CA SER A 218 -9.46 -0.63 -16.23
C SER A 218 -9.40 0.56 -15.28
N ILE A 219 -8.33 1.35 -15.38
CA ILE A 219 -8.05 2.47 -14.50
C ILE A 219 -7.63 3.68 -15.34
N THR A 220 -8.31 4.81 -15.18
CA THR A 220 -7.89 6.10 -15.71
C THR A 220 -7.12 6.85 -14.63
N LEU A 221 -5.87 7.18 -14.91
CA LEU A 221 -4.90 7.77 -13.99
C LEU A 221 -4.56 9.19 -14.38
N ARG A 222 -4.32 10.03 -13.36
CA ARG A 222 -3.69 11.34 -13.53
C ARG A 222 -2.19 11.16 -13.69
N LEU A 223 -1.61 11.87 -14.66
CA LEU A 223 -0.18 11.97 -14.88
C LEU A 223 0.35 13.32 -14.43
N GLN A 224 1.67 13.40 -14.26
CA GLN A 224 2.40 14.58 -13.90
C GLN A 224 3.49 14.87 -14.95
N GLY A 225 3.83 16.14 -15.16
CA GLY A 225 5.02 16.49 -15.94
C GLY A 225 6.30 16.10 -15.20
N ILE A 226 7.28 15.57 -15.91
CA ILE A 226 8.61 15.31 -15.35
C ILE A 226 9.22 16.66 -14.94
N PRO A 227 9.66 16.82 -13.66
CA PRO A 227 10.24 18.09 -13.20
C PRO A 227 11.54 18.41 -13.95
N GLN A 228 11.78 19.70 -14.22
CA GLN A 228 13.00 20.18 -14.90
C GLN A 228 14.26 19.86 -14.09
N ALA A 229 14.18 20.08 -12.77
CA ALA A 229 15.26 19.81 -11.84
C ALA A 229 14.75 19.01 -10.63
N ILE A 230 15.65 18.20 -10.11
CA ILE A 230 15.45 17.41 -8.89
C ILE A 230 16.69 17.56 -8.04
N SER A 231 16.51 17.90 -6.76
CA SER A 231 17.57 17.80 -5.75
C SER A 231 17.16 16.90 -4.61
N GLY A 232 18.10 16.17 -4.03
CA GLY A 232 17.85 15.27 -2.91
C GLY A 232 19.01 15.24 -1.94
N GLY A 233 18.74 14.95 -0.67
CA GLY A 233 19.76 14.91 0.34
C GLY A 233 19.32 14.24 1.63
N VAL A 234 20.27 14.22 2.59
CA VAL A 234 20.08 13.61 3.91
C VAL A 234 20.50 14.62 4.98
N CYS A 235 19.71 14.69 6.05
CA CYS A 235 20.00 15.48 7.23
C CYS A 235 19.94 14.59 8.49
N PRO A 236 21.03 14.46 9.27
CA PRO A 236 21.02 13.77 10.54
C PRO A 236 20.49 14.66 11.67
N PHE A 237 19.85 14.05 12.68
CA PHE A 237 19.28 14.71 13.85
C PHE A 237 19.75 14.05 15.14
N PRO A 238 19.80 14.80 16.28
CA PRO A 238 20.15 14.21 17.58
C PRO A 238 19.05 13.28 18.11
N THR A 239 17.79 13.54 17.81
CA THR A 239 16.62 12.77 18.27
C THR A 239 15.56 12.66 17.18
N LEU A 240 14.69 11.65 17.28
CA LEU A 240 13.50 11.53 16.42
C LEU A 240 12.53 12.69 16.60
N GLU A 241 12.37 13.19 17.83
CA GLU A 241 11.53 14.34 18.10
C GLU A 241 12.00 15.59 17.33
N ALA A 242 13.30 15.86 17.30
CA ALA A 242 13.89 16.98 16.55
C ALA A 242 13.63 16.83 15.04
N ALA A 243 13.84 15.63 14.50
CA ALA A 243 13.53 15.33 13.10
C ALA A 243 12.04 15.54 12.76
N CYS A 244 11.14 15.06 13.62
CA CYS A 244 9.68 15.24 13.42
C CYS A 244 9.28 16.72 13.49
N LYS A 245 9.87 17.53 14.38
CA LYS A 245 9.63 18.98 14.46
C LYS A 245 10.05 19.67 13.15
N ALA A 246 11.20 19.31 12.60
CA ALA A 246 11.66 19.84 11.30
C ALA A 246 10.68 19.47 10.16
N VAL A 247 10.16 18.24 10.15
CA VAL A 247 9.13 17.82 9.18
C VAL A 247 7.87 18.67 9.31
N ILE A 248 7.33 18.79 10.53
CA ILE A 248 6.11 19.58 10.81
C ILE A 248 6.29 21.01 10.32
N GLN A 249 7.41 21.66 10.68
CA GLN A 249 7.70 23.03 10.27
C GLN A 249 7.83 23.16 8.74
N THR A 250 8.51 22.23 8.08
CA THR A 250 8.66 22.16 6.63
C THR A 250 7.30 22.17 5.92
N ILE A 251 6.37 21.33 6.38
CA ILE A 251 5.02 21.24 5.80
C ILE A 251 4.20 22.49 6.13
N GLN A 252 4.29 23.03 7.37
CA GLN A 252 3.53 24.22 7.79
C GLN A 252 3.92 25.48 7.01
N ILE A 253 5.21 25.64 6.68
CA ILE A 253 5.68 26.79 5.87
C ILE A 253 5.30 26.62 4.40
N GLY A 254 4.89 25.43 3.99
CA GLY A 254 4.43 25.15 2.62
C GLY A 254 5.56 24.89 1.64
N ILE A 255 6.73 24.41 2.10
CA ILE A 255 7.76 23.92 1.19
C ILE A 255 7.22 22.72 0.44
N PRO A 256 7.15 22.76 -0.92
CA PRO A 256 6.54 21.70 -1.69
C PRO A 256 7.50 20.51 -1.88
N VAL A 257 7.89 19.88 -0.77
CA VAL A 257 8.77 18.71 -0.81
C VAL A 257 8.18 17.60 -1.67
N ALA A 258 9.00 16.95 -2.48
CA ALA A 258 8.58 15.81 -3.27
C ALA A 258 8.55 14.53 -2.45
N ARG A 259 9.52 14.39 -1.54
CA ARG A 259 9.65 13.29 -0.58
C ARG A 259 10.24 13.82 0.71
N ILE A 260 9.79 13.29 1.85
CA ILE A 260 10.41 13.54 3.14
C ILE A 260 10.23 12.29 4.03
N GLU A 261 11.32 11.54 4.16
CA GLU A 261 11.35 10.20 4.74
C GLU A 261 12.17 10.19 6.02
N LEU A 262 11.60 9.64 7.09
CA LEU A 262 12.24 9.51 8.38
C LEU A 262 12.79 8.09 8.58
N VAL A 263 13.98 7.99 9.14
CA VAL A 263 14.55 6.74 9.65
C VAL A 263 15.11 6.96 11.05
N ASN A 264 14.93 5.97 11.96
CA ASN A 264 15.56 6.04 13.28
C ASN A 264 17.03 5.56 13.26
N ALA A 265 17.73 5.71 14.37
CA ALA A 265 19.15 5.34 14.48
C ALA A 265 19.40 3.86 14.16
N LEU A 266 18.51 2.96 14.61
CA LEU A 266 18.62 1.52 14.35
C LEU A 266 18.44 1.20 12.85
N GLN A 267 17.48 1.84 12.20
CA GLN A 267 17.27 1.72 10.75
C GLN A 267 18.48 2.27 9.99
N MET A 268 19.03 3.41 10.42
CA MET A 268 20.21 4.00 9.80
C MET A 268 21.45 3.09 9.93
N LYS A 269 21.64 2.46 11.08
CA LYS A 269 22.69 1.45 11.31
C LYS A 269 22.56 0.29 10.31
N ALA A 270 21.36 -0.24 10.11
CA ALA A 270 21.10 -1.31 9.15
C ALA A 270 21.42 -0.88 7.71
N MET A 271 20.92 0.30 7.31
CA MET A 271 21.12 0.84 5.95
C MET A 271 22.60 1.15 5.66
N ARG A 272 23.35 1.69 6.63
CA ARG A 272 24.79 1.91 6.49
C ARG A 272 25.53 0.61 6.20
N SER A 273 25.27 -0.42 6.97
CA SER A 273 25.89 -1.73 6.78
C SER A 273 25.55 -2.35 5.44
N TYR A 274 24.26 -2.32 5.07
CA TYR A 274 23.74 -2.97 3.85
C TYR A 274 24.12 -2.22 2.57
N SER A 275 23.90 -0.90 2.55
CA SER A 275 24.04 -0.04 1.35
C SER A 275 25.36 0.74 1.30
N LYS A 276 26.28 0.55 2.26
CA LYS A 276 27.57 1.24 2.35
C LYS A 276 27.44 2.78 2.38
N LEU A 277 26.48 3.29 3.14
CA LEU A 277 26.29 4.73 3.30
C LEU A 277 27.27 5.30 4.33
N ASP A 278 27.72 6.53 4.08
CA ASP A 278 28.61 7.26 4.99
C ASP A 278 27.86 8.39 5.72
N TYR A 279 26.89 8.01 6.56
CA TYR A 279 26.12 8.91 7.43
C TYR A 279 26.18 8.42 8.87
N PRO A 280 26.00 9.29 9.89
CA PRO A 280 26.03 8.88 11.30
C PRO A 280 24.88 7.88 11.62
N GLU A 281 25.11 7.07 12.67
CA GLU A 281 24.07 6.19 13.22
C GLU A 281 23.15 7.00 14.15
N SER A 282 22.39 7.91 13.56
CA SER A 282 21.41 8.78 14.23
C SER A 282 20.12 8.84 13.41
N PRO A 283 19.01 9.34 13.97
CA PRO A 283 17.83 9.64 13.18
C PRO A 283 18.17 10.54 12.00
N CYS A 284 17.63 10.23 10.81
CA CYS A 284 17.87 10.99 9.58
C CYS A 284 16.58 11.27 8.83
N LEU A 285 16.55 12.42 8.16
CA LEU A 285 15.58 12.73 7.13
C LEU A 285 16.23 12.60 5.76
N PHE A 286 15.58 11.83 4.85
CA PHE A 286 15.87 11.78 3.42
C PHE A 286 14.85 12.67 2.73
N VAL A 287 15.31 13.65 1.96
CA VAL A 287 14.42 14.66 1.37
C VAL A 287 14.71 14.83 -0.12
N GLU A 288 13.66 15.07 -0.91
CA GLU A 288 13.77 15.37 -2.34
C GLU A 288 12.88 16.55 -2.70
N PHE A 289 13.39 17.44 -3.54
CA PHE A 289 12.68 18.59 -4.08
C PHE A 289 12.58 18.50 -5.59
N HIS A 290 11.42 18.88 -6.13
CA HIS A 290 11.13 18.92 -7.57
C HIS A 290 10.79 20.37 -7.99
N GLY A 291 11.28 20.82 -9.15
CA GLY A 291 10.96 22.15 -9.64
C GLY A 291 11.83 22.59 -10.81
N SER A 292 12.12 23.89 -10.88
CA SER A 292 13.17 24.47 -11.70
C SER A 292 14.50 24.46 -10.95
N ASP A 293 15.63 24.72 -11.62
CA ASP A 293 16.95 24.77 -10.99
C ASP A 293 16.99 25.78 -9.82
N ALA A 294 16.46 26.98 -10.00
CA ALA A 294 16.38 27.97 -8.93
C ALA A 294 15.42 27.54 -7.80
N GLY A 295 14.28 26.92 -8.16
CA GLY A 295 13.27 26.49 -7.19
C GLY A 295 13.76 25.35 -6.29
N VAL A 296 14.51 24.37 -6.80
CA VAL A 296 15.06 23.30 -5.96
C VAL A 296 16.18 23.79 -5.06
N ALA A 297 16.97 24.79 -5.49
CA ALA A 297 17.98 25.41 -4.65
C ALA A 297 17.34 26.19 -3.48
N GLU A 298 16.34 27.02 -3.76
CA GLU A 298 15.60 27.78 -2.74
C GLU A 298 14.95 26.84 -1.70
N GLN A 299 14.28 25.77 -2.15
CA GLN A 299 13.67 24.78 -1.27
C GLN A 299 14.73 24.11 -0.37
N ALA A 300 15.89 23.75 -0.93
CA ALA A 300 16.98 23.12 -0.18
C ALA A 300 17.57 24.07 0.87
N GLU A 301 17.74 25.35 0.56
CA GLU A 301 18.23 26.35 1.50
C GLU A 301 17.25 26.60 2.65
N LEU A 302 15.96 26.78 2.36
CA LEU A 302 14.92 26.95 3.36
C LEU A 302 14.81 25.72 4.26
N PHE A 303 14.85 24.52 3.70
CA PHE A 303 14.87 23.28 4.48
C PHE A 303 16.12 23.20 5.34
N GLY A 304 17.30 23.60 4.84
CA GLY A 304 18.55 23.66 5.59
C GLY A 304 18.44 24.56 6.83
N GLN A 305 17.81 25.73 6.72
CA GLN A 305 17.57 26.63 7.85
C GLN A 305 16.66 25.98 8.91
N ILE A 306 15.56 25.35 8.47
CA ILE A 306 14.65 24.62 9.38
C ILE A 306 15.37 23.50 10.12
N THR A 307 16.22 22.73 9.44
CA THR A 307 16.96 21.65 10.08
C THR A 307 17.93 22.17 11.11
N GLU A 308 18.65 23.27 10.84
CA GLU A 308 19.55 23.91 11.78
C GLU A 308 18.81 24.44 13.02
N GLU A 309 17.67 25.11 12.85
CA GLU A 309 16.81 25.59 13.95
C GLU A 309 16.33 24.45 14.87
N ASN A 310 16.15 23.22 14.31
CA ASN A 310 15.74 22.03 15.06
C ASN A 310 16.94 21.18 15.53
N GLY A 311 18.16 21.71 15.48
CA GLY A 311 19.37 21.03 15.95
C GLY A 311 19.85 19.90 15.05
N GLY A 312 19.39 19.86 13.81
CA GLY A 312 19.89 18.95 12.79
C GLY A 312 21.34 19.28 12.40
N GLY A 313 22.05 18.27 11.91
CA GLY A 313 23.37 18.44 11.29
C GLY A 313 23.28 19.15 9.94
N PRO A 314 24.41 19.29 9.23
CA PRO A 314 24.41 19.93 7.92
C PRO A 314 23.55 19.11 6.95
N PHE A 315 22.64 19.80 6.26
CA PHE A 315 21.85 19.21 5.17
C PHE A 315 22.75 19.04 3.95
N GLN A 316 23.10 17.79 3.67
CA GLN A 316 23.93 17.42 2.51
C GLN A 316 23.01 17.07 1.36
N TRP A 317 22.96 17.90 0.32
CA TRP A 317 22.12 17.70 -0.83
C TRP A 317 22.88 17.79 -2.17
N THR A 318 22.30 17.18 -3.20
CA THR A 318 22.90 17.09 -4.54
C THR A 318 21.82 17.13 -5.62
N THR A 319 22.17 17.66 -6.79
CA THR A 319 21.40 17.54 -8.03
C THR A 319 21.90 16.41 -8.94
N VAL A 320 23.02 15.78 -8.58
CA VAL A 320 23.63 14.68 -9.37
C VAL A 320 22.74 13.44 -9.30
N ALA A 321 22.26 12.98 -10.47
CA ALA A 321 21.27 11.91 -10.57
C ALA A 321 21.75 10.58 -9.96
N GLU A 322 23.03 10.22 -10.17
CA GLU A 322 23.63 8.99 -9.66
C GLU A 322 23.68 8.97 -8.13
N GLU A 323 24.01 10.09 -7.50
CA GLU A 323 24.06 10.23 -6.04
C GLU A 323 22.65 10.12 -5.46
N ARG A 324 21.67 10.83 -6.04
CA ARG A 324 20.26 10.72 -5.64
C ARG A 324 19.72 9.30 -5.78
N THR A 325 20.03 8.63 -6.91
CA THR A 325 19.64 7.24 -7.13
C THR A 325 20.20 6.31 -6.05
N LYS A 326 21.46 6.51 -5.65
CA LYS A 326 22.09 5.74 -4.57
C LYS A 326 21.39 5.96 -3.23
N LEU A 327 21.03 7.21 -2.89
CA LEU A 327 20.30 7.54 -1.66
C LEU A 327 18.93 6.87 -1.62
N TRP A 328 18.14 7.04 -2.69
CA TRP A 328 16.80 6.46 -2.76
C TRP A 328 16.80 4.95 -2.86
N LYS A 329 17.80 4.37 -3.54
CA LYS A 329 17.97 2.90 -3.52
C LYS A 329 18.17 2.40 -2.09
N ALA A 330 19.05 3.03 -1.32
CA ALA A 330 19.27 2.65 0.08
C ALA A 330 18.00 2.77 0.93
N ARG A 331 17.18 3.83 0.71
CA ARG A 331 15.89 4.00 1.39
C ARG A 331 14.88 2.91 0.98
N HIS A 332 14.81 2.55 -0.31
CA HIS A 332 13.95 1.47 -0.80
C HIS A 332 14.37 0.09 -0.25
N ASP A 333 15.67 -0.13 -0.11
CA ASP A 333 16.23 -1.36 0.44
C ASP A 333 16.09 -1.45 1.99
N ALA A 334 15.45 -0.48 2.66
CA ALA A 334 15.34 -0.40 4.12
C ALA A 334 14.79 -1.68 4.76
N TYR A 335 13.78 -2.30 4.17
CA TYR A 335 13.23 -3.58 4.63
C TYR A 335 14.30 -4.68 4.64
N TRP A 336 15.02 -4.87 3.55
CA TRP A 336 16.06 -5.89 3.41
C TRP A 336 17.26 -5.61 4.32
N ALA A 337 17.62 -4.32 4.45
CA ALA A 337 18.65 -3.90 5.37
C ALA A 337 18.30 -4.25 6.82
N SER A 338 17.05 -4.04 7.22
CA SER A 338 16.56 -4.36 8.57
C SER A 338 16.67 -5.84 8.91
N LEU A 339 16.39 -6.75 7.96
CA LEU A 339 16.52 -8.18 8.19
C LEU A 339 17.95 -8.61 8.53
N THR A 340 18.97 -7.81 8.15
CA THR A 340 20.37 -8.10 8.51
C THR A 340 20.69 -7.85 9.98
N LEU A 341 19.86 -7.11 10.71
CA LEU A 341 20.02 -6.87 12.14
C LEU A 341 19.84 -8.16 12.97
N ARG A 342 19.01 -9.08 12.47
CA ARG A 342 18.76 -10.39 13.11
C ARG A 342 18.52 -11.45 12.03
N PRO A 343 19.58 -12.04 11.46
CA PRO A 343 19.44 -13.07 10.42
C PRO A 343 18.60 -14.27 10.87
N GLY A 344 17.77 -14.79 9.97
CA GLY A 344 16.91 -15.95 10.24
C GLY A 344 15.55 -15.61 10.86
N THR A 345 15.28 -14.33 11.16
CA THR A 345 13.96 -13.87 11.63
C THR A 345 13.10 -13.36 10.48
N ARG A 346 11.82 -13.19 10.76
CA ARG A 346 10.85 -12.55 9.89
C ARG A 346 10.64 -11.10 10.28
N GLY A 347 10.51 -10.22 9.30
CA GLY A 347 10.13 -8.82 9.51
C GLY A 347 8.62 -8.64 9.34
N VAL A 348 7.94 -8.19 10.40
CA VAL A 348 6.53 -7.79 10.34
C VAL A 348 6.46 -6.27 10.27
N SER A 349 6.02 -5.76 9.12
CA SER A 349 5.87 -4.31 8.90
C SER A 349 4.52 -3.84 9.43
N THR A 350 4.55 -2.86 10.34
CA THR A 350 3.35 -2.14 10.76
C THR A 350 3.06 -0.98 9.80
N ASP A 351 1.89 -0.36 9.96
CA ASP A 351 1.49 0.77 9.13
C ASP A 351 0.45 1.60 9.87
N VAL A 352 0.85 2.74 10.40
CA VAL A 352 -0.05 3.70 11.05
C VAL A 352 0.18 5.09 10.46
N CYS A 353 -0.88 5.89 10.45
CA CYS A 353 -0.79 7.29 10.07
C CYS A 353 -1.52 8.15 11.11
N VAL A 354 -0.91 9.25 11.51
CA VAL A 354 -1.47 10.21 12.48
C VAL A 354 -1.48 11.61 11.88
N PRO A 355 -2.33 12.53 12.36
CA PRO A 355 -2.18 13.93 12.02
C PRO A 355 -0.72 14.37 12.25
N ILE A 356 -0.16 15.13 11.32
CA ILE A 356 1.27 15.46 11.33
C ILE A 356 1.71 16.11 12.66
N SER A 357 0.84 16.89 13.29
CA SER A 357 1.06 17.50 14.61
C SER A 357 1.22 16.47 15.74
N ARG A 358 0.79 15.22 15.54
CA ARG A 358 0.89 14.12 16.51
C ARG A 358 2.03 13.16 16.19
N LEU A 359 2.74 13.38 15.09
CA LEU A 359 3.77 12.46 14.60
C LEU A 359 4.89 12.28 15.63
N ALA A 360 5.42 13.39 16.19
CA ALA A 360 6.48 13.34 17.17
C ALA A 360 6.08 12.54 18.43
N ASP A 361 4.91 12.85 19.00
CA ASP A 361 4.39 12.14 20.18
C ASP A 361 4.22 10.64 19.90
N CYS A 362 3.61 10.30 18.76
CA CYS A 362 3.34 8.91 18.39
C CYS A 362 4.64 8.10 18.22
N ILE A 363 5.65 8.68 17.57
CA ILE A 363 6.94 8.01 17.36
C ILE A 363 7.70 7.86 18.68
N VAL A 364 7.75 8.88 19.53
CA VAL A 364 8.44 8.82 20.84
C VAL A 364 7.81 7.78 21.75
N GLU A 365 6.47 7.75 21.87
CA GLU A 365 5.77 6.70 22.63
C GLU A 365 5.99 5.30 22.02
N THR A 366 6.18 5.21 20.70
CA THR A 366 6.46 3.93 20.03
C THR A 366 7.88 3.45 20.32
N GLU A 367 8.89 4.35 20.33
CA GLU A 367 10.26 4.00 20.76
C GLU A 367 10.30 3.53 22.22
N ALA A 368 9.52 4.16 23.10
CA ALA A 368 9.41 3.74 24.48
C ALA A 368 8.85 2.31 24.61
N ASP A 369 7.81 1.96 23.88
CA ASP A 369 7.27 0.59 23.84
C ASP A 369 8.29 -0.42 23.29
N ILE A 370 9.01 -0.07 22.21
CA ILE A 370 10.07 -0.92 21.64
C ILE A 370 11.15 -1.22 22.71
N ALA A 371 11.57 -0.19 23.45
CA ALA A 371 12.56 -0.34 24.50
C ALA A 371 12.04 -1.14 25.70
N GLU A 372 10.81 -0.85 26.18
CA GLU A 372 10.15 -1.57 27.28
C GLU A 372 10.00 -3.07 26.98
N MET A 373 9.60 -3.37 25.74
CA MET A 373 9.38 -4.75 25.30
C MET A 373 10.65 -5.45 24.83
N GLY A 374 11.80 -4.74 24.76
CA GLY A 374 13.08 -5.31 24.30
C GLY A 374 13.08 -5.79 22.84
N LEU A 375 12.32 -5.12 21.97
CA LEU A 375 12.18 -5.51 20.58
C LEU A 375 13.35 -5.01 19.72
N ILE A 376 13.70 -5.78 18.67
CA ILE A 376 14.54 -5.28 17.58
C ILE A 376 13.59 -4.82 16.49
N ALA A 377 13.35 -3.51 16.42
CA ALA A 377 12.26 -2.95 15.63
C ALA A 377 12.64 -1.57 15.07
N PRO A 378 13.38 -1.52 13.92
CA PRO A 378 13.70 -0.26 13.27
C PRO A 378 12.45 0.47 12.77
N ILE A 379 12.52 1.82 12.76
CA ILE A 379 11.45 2.72 12.35
C ILE A 379 11.83 3.41 11.05
N VAL A 380 10.89 3.45 10.12
CA VAL A 380 10.98 4.15 8.85
C VAL A 380 9.60 4.73 8.50
N GLY A 381 9.54 5.91 7.86
CA GLY A 381 8.22 6.47 7.58
C GLY A 381 8.19 7.59 6.55
N HIS A 382 7.01 7.74 5.94
CA HIS A 382 6.59 8.85 5.07
C HIS A 382 6.17 10.03 5.96
N ALA A 383 7.18 10.68 6.57
CA ALA A 383 6.96 11.61 7.66
C ALA A 383 6.12 12.84 7.26
N GLY A 384 6.21 13.25 5.98
CA GLY A 384 5.44 14.37 5.45
C GLY A 384 3.92 14.18 5.49
N ASP A 385 3.47 12.92 5.48
CA ASP A 385 2.05 12.53 5.56
C ASP A 385 1.64 12.08 6.97
N GLY A 386 2.59 12.00 7.92
CA GLY A 386 2.34 11.46 9.26
C GLY A 386 2.27 9.94 9.31
N ASN A 387 2.66 9.25 8.24
CA ASN A 387 2.68 7.80 8.13
C ASN A 387 4.06 7.24 8.49
N PHE A 388 4.08 6.16 9.29
CA PHE A 388 5.32 5.46 9.60
C PHE A 388 5.11 3.97 9.83
N HIS A 389 6.21 3.24 9.66
CA HIS A 389 6.28 1.80 9.80
C HIS A 389 7.32 1.41 10.84
N VAL A 390 7.01 0.40 11.61
CA VAL A 390 7.97 -0.30 12.49
C VAL A 390 8.13 -1.69 11.93
N LEU A 391 9.36 -2.11 11.64
CA LEU A 391 9.64 -3.46 11.21
C LEU A 391 10.04 -4.31 12.41
N VAL A 392 9.10 -5.04 12.99
CA VAL A 392 9.37 -5.92 14.13
C VAL A 392 10.03 -7.20 13.64
N LEU A 393 11.26 -7.46 14.10
CA LEU A 393 11.99 -8.69 13.78
C LEU A 393 11.69 -9.75 14.84
N SER A 394 11.01 -10.82 14.44
CA SER A 394 10.64 -11.94 15.34
C SER A 394 10.94 -13.29 14.73
N ASP A 395 11.24 -14.28 15.56
CA ASP A 395 11.29 -15.68 15.13
C ASP A 395 9.84 -16.20 14.99
N ASP A 396 9.43 -16.51 13.78
CA ASP A 396 8.08 -17.01 13.47
C ASP A 396 7.83 -18.44 13.99
N LYS A 397 8.85 -19.07 14.57
CA LYS A 397 8.76 -20.40 15.23
C LYS A 397 8.63 -20.28 16.74
N ASP A 398 8.90 -19.12 17.34
CA ASP A 398 8.75 -18.87 18.76
C ASP A 398 7.37 -18.25 19.09
N PRO A 399 6.45 -19.02 19.71
CA PRO A 399 5.12 -18.52 20.08
C PRO A 399 5.17 -17.31 21.04
N GLY A 400 6.22 -17.18 21.85
CA GLY A 400 6.42 -16.06 22.78
C GLY A 400 6.73 -14.78 22.03
N GLU A 401 7.65 -14.83 21.05
CA GLU A 401 7.99 -13.68 20.22
C GLU A 401 6.82 -13.28 19.32
N ILE A 402 6.07 -14.25 18.77
CA ILE A 402 4.85 -13.95 18.00
C ILE A 402 3.83 -13.21 18.87
N ALA A 403 3.56 -13.67 20.09
CA ALA A 403 2.62 -13.02 20.99
C ALA A 403 3.08 -11.60 21.39
N GLN A 404 4.38 -11.43 21.61
CA GLN A 404 4.98 -10.14 21.92
C GLN A 404 4.86 -9.15 20.75
N MET A 405 5.15 -9.60 19.53
CA MET A 405 4.96 -8.82 18.30
C MET A 405 3.48 -8.43 18.11
N GLU A 406 2.54 -9.38 18.28
CA GLU A 406 1.11 -9.10 18.19
C GLU A 406 0.64 -8.04 19.21
N GLU A 407 1.13 -8.11 20.44
CA GLU A 407 0.82 -7.11 21.48
C GLU A 407 1.37 -5.74 21.11
N PHE A 408 2.62 -5.67 20.62
CA PHE A 408 3.22 -4.42 20.16
C PHE A 408 2.40 -3.79 19.01
N VAL A 409 2.05 -4.58 17.98
CA VAL A 409 1.21 -4.13 16.86
C VAL A 409 -0.13 -3.61 17.36
N ALA A 410 -0.76 -4.29 18.32
CA ALA A 410 -2.02 -3.86 18.90
C ALA A 410 -1.90 -2.54 19.69
N ARG A 411 -0.82 -2.35 20.48
CA ARG A 411 -0.54 -1.10 21.18
C ARG A 411 -0.35 0.06 20.22
N LEU A 412 0.46 -0.14 19.18
CA LEU A 412 0.74 0.87 18.16
C LEU A 412 -0.53 1.33 17.43
N ASN A 413 -1.36 0.38 16.96
CA ASN A 413 -2.60 0.71 16.27
C ASN A 413 -3.58 1.48 17.18
N ARG A 414 -3.76 1.05 18.44
CA ARG A 414 -4.61 1.76 19.42
C ARG A 414 -4.08 3.16 19.73
N ARG A 415 -2.75 3.34 19.78
CA ARG A 415 -2.10 4.65 19.98
C ARG A 415 -2.44 5.58 18.83
N ALA A 416 -2.23 5.13 17.59
CA ALA A 416 -2.52 5.95 16.41
C ALA A 416 -4.00 6.38 16.36
N ILE A 417 -4.94 5.46 16.60
CA ILE A 417 -6.37 5.76 16.64
C ILE A 417 -6.70 6.76 17.77
N ARG A 418 -6.14 6.58 18.99
CA ARG A 418 -6.31 7.53 20.11
C ARG A 418 -5.80 8.93 19.78
N MET A 419 -4.79 9.02 18.93
CA MET A 419 -4.22 10.27 18.44
C MET A 419 -4.90 10.82 17.18
N GLU A 420 -6.17 10.43 16.92
CA GLU A 420 -6.98 10.85 15.78
C GLU A 420 -6.41 10.40 14.42
N GLY A 421 -5.59 9.34 14.45
CA GLY A 421 -5.02 8.71 13.28
C GLY A 421 -5.76 7.44 12.85
N THR A 422 -5.07 6.62 12.07
CA THR A 422 -5.61 5.37 11.49
C THR A 422 -4.68 4.19 11.74
N CYS A 423 -5.25 3.00 11.82
CA CYS A 423 -4.49 1.75 11.93
C CYS A 423 -3.80 1.35 10.61
N THR A 424 -4.08 2.02 9.49
CA THR A 424 -3.44 1.76 8.21
C THR A 424 -3.36 3.03 7.37
N GLY A 425 -2.13 3.46 7.06
CA GLY A 425 -1.87 4.60 6.17
C GLY A 425 -1.96 4.20 4.68
N GLU A 426 -1.37 3.05 4.33
CA GLU A 426 -1.25 2.63 2.93
C GLU A 426 -1.35 1.12 2.68
N HIS A 427 -1.09 0.25 3.67
CA HIS A 427 -1.09 -1.20 3.47
C HIS A 427 -2.48 -1.80 3.25
N GLY A 428 -3.54 -1.08 3.64
CA GLY A 428 -4.91 -1.57 3.65
C GLY A 428 -5.25 -2.37 4.91
N VAL A 429 -6.50 -2.81 4.99
CA VAL A 429 -7.05 -3.53 6.15
C VAL A 429 -6.88 -5.04 6.02
N GLY A 430 -7.16 -5.60 4.86
CA GLY A 430 -7.12 -7.03 4.59
C GLY A 430 -7.85 -7.86 5.65
N GLN A 431 -7.19 -8.90 6.12
CA GLN A 431 -7.58 -9.69 7.30
C GLN A 431 -6.93 -9.14 8.58
N GLY A 432 -5.69 -8.65 8.46
CA GLY A 432 -4.84 -8.33 9.62
C GLY A 432 -5.37 -7.20 10.49
N LYS A 433 -6.04 -6.22 9.91
CA LYS A 433 -6.48 -5.01 10.63
C LYS A 433 -7.99 -4.89 10.84
N MET A 434 -8.79 -5.89 10.40
CA MET A 434 -10.25 -5.89 10.59
C MET A 434 -10.68 -5.65 12.03
N GLY A 435 -9.91 -6.14 13.01
CA GLY A 435 -10.20 -5.99 14.43
C GLY A 435 -10.19 -4.53 14.94
N PHE A 436 -9.55 -3.61 14.21
CA PHE A 436 -9.47 -2.20 14.59
C PHE A 436 -10.56 -1.34 13.98
N MET A 437 -11.30 -1.84 12.98
CA MET A 437 -12.29 -1.05 12.24
C MET A 437 -13.39 -0.45 13.14
N ALA A 438 -13.91 -1.23 14.10
CA ALA A 438 -14.91 -0.73 15.03
C ALA A 438 -14.35 0.32 15.99
N LEU A 439 -13.08 0.21 16.39
CA LEU A 439 -12.40 1.18 17.24
C LEU A 439 -12.20 2.51 16.51
N GLU A 440 -11.81 2.46 15.24
CA GLU A 440 -11.50 3.64 14.43
C GLU A 440 -12.78 4.34 13.92
N HIS A 441 -13.76 3.59 13.45
CA HIS A 441 -14.92 4.15 12.75
C HIS A 441 -16.24 4.13 13.56
N GLY A 442 -16.28 3.44 14.70
CA GLY A 442 -17.50 3.34 15.52
C GLY A 442 -18.71 2.84 14.69
N ALA A 443 -19.83 3.56 14.75
CA ALA A 443 -21.04 3.23 13.99
C ALA A 443 -20.86 3.32 12.45
N GLY A 444 -19.80 3.96 11.96
CA GLY A 444 -19.48 4.00 10.51
C GLY A 444 -19.31 2.61 9.90
N VAL A 445 -18.84 1.63 10.70
CA VAL A 445 -18.68 0.24 10.24
C VAL A 445 -20.02 -0.38 9.83
N ASP A 446 -21.14 -0.02 10.49
CA ASP A 446 -22.46 -0.54 10.13
C ASP A 446 -22.88 -0.05 8.74
N PHE A 447 -22.59 1.20 8.40
CA PHE A 447 -22.84 1.72 7.05
C PHE A 447 -21.94 1.07 6.00
N MET A 448 -20.67 0.79 6.32
CA MET A 448 -19.79 0.02 5.43
C MET A 448 -20.35 -1.39 5.18
N ARG A 449 -20.90 -2.06 6.22
CA ARG A 449 -21.59 -3.35 6.09
C ARG A 449 -22.82 -3.26 5.18
N HIS A 450 -23.66 -2.23 5.35
CA HIS A 450 -24.82 -2.01 4.48
C HIS A 450 -24.41 -1.81 3.02
N ILE A 451 -23.35 -1.04 2.74
CA ILE A 451 -22.81 -0.88 1.40
C ILE A 451 -22.37 -2.24 0.83
N LYS A 452 -21.58 -3.00 1.59
CA LYS A 452 -21.14 -4.34 1.19
C LYS A 452 -22.32 -5.26 0.89
N GLN A 453 -23.31 -5.32 1.77
CA GLN A 453 -24.49 -6.17 1.61
C GLN A 453 -25.38 -5.75 0.42
N ALA A 454 -25.49 -4.44 0.17
CA ALA A 454 -26.26 -3.92 -0.98
C ALA A 454 -25.59 -4.23 -2.32
N LEU A 455 -24.26 -4.16 -2.40
CA LEU A 455 -23.50 -4.37 -3.65
C LEU A 455 -23.13 -5.83 -3.87
N ASP A 456 -22.98 -6.62 -2.81
CA ASP A 456 -22.62 -8.03 -2.83
C ASP A 456 -23.46 -8.83 -1.82
N PRO A 457 -24.76 -9.02 -2.08
CA PRO A 457 -25.66 -9.73 -1.15
C PRO A 457 -25.28 -11.19 -0.94
N GLY A 458 -24.56 -11.80 -1.90
CA GLY A 458 -24.05 -13.16 -1.81
C GLY A 458 -22.73 -13.29 -1.04
N ASN A 459 -22.11 -12.17 -0.67
CA ASN A 459 -20.79 -12.09 -0.04
C ASN A 459 -19.74 -12.97 -0.76
N ILE A 460 -19.73 -12.90 -2.10
CA ILE A 460 -18.77 -13.64 -2.93
C ILE A 460 -17.49 -12.87 -3.21
N MET A 461 -17.54 -11.53 -3.18
CA MET A 461 -16.41 -10.67 -3.55
C MET A 461 -15.42 -10.58 -2.38
N ASN A 462 -14.28 -11.23 -2.52
CA ASN A 462 -13.16 -11.28 -1.57
C ASN A 462 -13.59 -11.35 -0.08
N PRO A 463 -14.40 -12.35 0.30
CA PRO A 463 -15.02 -12.38 1.62
C PRO A 463 -13.98 -12.56 2.75
N GLY A 464 -14.34 -12.09 3.95
CA GLY A 464 -13.48 -12.17 5.14
C GLY A 464 -12.33 -11.16 5.14
N LYS A 465 -12.51 -10.01 4.47
CA LYS A 465 -11.57 -8.89 4.41
C LYS A 465 -12.27 -7.59 4.75
N MET A 466 -11.46 -6.57 5.11
CA MET A 466 -11.81 -5.18 5.31
C MET A 466 -12.75 -4.93 6.49
N ILE A 467 -13.96 -5.47 6.48
CA ILE A 467 -14.97 -5.28 7.54
C ILE A 467 -15.50 -6.62 8.04
N PRO A 468 -15.63 -6.79 9.35
CA PRO A 468 -16.27 -7.99 9.89
C PRO A 468 -17.77 -7.96 9.54
N LEU A 469 -18.23 -9.01 8.84
CA LEU A 469 -19.67 -9.26 8.66
C LEU A 469 -20.19 -10.10 9.82
N PRO A 470 -21.48 -9.99 10.17
CA PRO A 470 -22.09 -10.74 11.26
C PRO A 470 -22.13 -12.24 10.97
#